data_e1d39c1f033a3f05569e778cf52ad3f7
#
_entry.id   e1d39c1f033a3f05569e778cf52ad3f7
#
_cell.length_a   1.000
_cell.length_b   1.000
_cell.length_c   1.000
_cell.angle_alpha   90.00
_cell.angle_beta   90.00
_cell.angle_gamma   90.00
#
_symmetry.space_group_name_H-M   'P 1'
#
loop_
_entity.id
_entity.type
_entity.pdbx_description
1 polymer ?
#
loop_
_entity_poly.entity_id
_entity_poly.type
_entity_poly.pdbx_seq_one_letter_code
_entity_poly.pdbx_strand_id
1 'polypeptide(L)'
;SKLSGRTPVLKETTHWFLDLARYQDFLKKWVLEEHADDWKNNVLGQCRSWLEAGDGLQARSMTRDLDWGVPVPLPGADGKVLYVWLDAPIGYISATKQWALDNGKDWKDYWCNEERKLVHFIGKDNIVFHAIIFPILLKDHGGFILPDNVPAYEFLNLEGDKFSTSRNWAVWLHEYLERYPDKIDELKYTLTCIAPETKDAEFTWKEYQARVNNELADILGNFINRALVLTQKYYEGKVPACGELTAEDQQVLADMKAIPQRIAELVYQYKLRDAQAEAMLLARIGNKYLADNEPWKLVKTDPKRVETIMNIALQITANLGLVLDPFLPETAAKIRAFVGTEAKPWDEAGSILLQAGDETNAPTILFQKIDDEFVAKEVEYLHASQPAAATNFPPQKEETSFDDFTKMDIRLGTILDAIRVPKADKLLQLTVNTGIDTRTIVSGIAEHYAPEEVIGKTVAVLMNLAPRKIRGVESQGMILMAENEEGKLSFMIPEKGFEAGGEIR
;
A
#
# COMPACT_ATOMS: atom_id res chain seq x y z
N SER A 1 6.99 21.93 11.26
CA SER A 1 6.36 20.67 10.85
C SER A 1 6.27 20.59 9.34
N LYS A 2 6.81 19.52 8.73
CA LYS A 2 6.71 19.29 7.26
C LYS A 2 5.27 19.08 6.78
N LEU A 3 4.37 18.65 7.66
CA LEU A 3 2.96 18.38 7.33
C LEU A 3 2.06 19.63 7.42
N SER A 4 2.30 20.50 8.39
CA SER A 4 1.43 21.66 8.65
C SER A 4 2.05 23.02 8.32
N GLY A 5 3.34 23.05 7.94
CA GLY A 5 4.09 24.29 7.74
C GLY A 5 4.28 25.17 9.00
N ARG A 6 3.67 24.79 10.13
CA ARG A 6 3.69 25.58 11.36
C ARG A 6 4.96 25.33 12.18
N THR A 7 5.48 26.34 12.84
CA THR A 7 6.56 26.22 13.81
C THR A 7 6.08 25.47 15.04
N PRO A 8 6.77 24.39 15.48
CA PRO A 8 6.43 23.71 16.72
C PRO A 8 6.57 24.64 17.93
N VAL A 9 5.62 24.54 18.86
CA VAL A 9 5.67 25.24 20.14
C VAL A 9 5.81 24.21 21.26
N LEU A 10 6.61 24.55 22.29
CA LEU A 10 6.71 23.73 23.50
C LEU A 10 5.43 23.88 24.31
N LYS A 11 4.88 22.75 24.75
CA LYS A 11 3.71 22.68 25.64
C LYS A 11 4.02 21.68 26.75
N GLU A 12 3.83 22.09 28.01
CA GLU A 12 3.88 21.17 29.13
C GLU A 12 2.58 20.39 29.22
N THR A 13 2.71 19.08 29.45
CA THR A 13 1.57 18.18 29.62
C THR A 13 1.96 17.01 30.53
N THR A 14 0.98 16.48 31.24
CA THR A 14 1.16 15.29 32.10
C THR A 14 0.69 14.05 31.37
N HIS A 15 1.51 13.00 31.36
CA HIS A 15 1.17 11.71 30.77
C HIS A 15 1.46 10.56 31.72
N TRP A 16 0.75 9.47 31.53
CA TRP A 16 1.02 8.19 32.20
C TRP A 16 1.91 7.34 31.31
N PHE A 17 2.87 6.66 31.93
CA PHE A 17 3.88 5.86 31.24
C PHE A 17 3.77 4.40 31.65
N LEU A 18 3.88 3.49 30.69
CA LEU A 18 4.13 2.07 30.92
C LEU A 18 5.65 1.88 31.10
N ASP A 19 6.04 1.30 32.22
CA ASP A 19 7.43 0.95 32.49
C ASP A 19 7.80 -0.35 31.76
N LEU A 20 8.23 -0.21 30.50
CA LEU A 20 8.61 -1.35 29.67
C LEU A 20 9.90 -2.04 30.16
N ALA A 21 10.75 -1.34 30.92
CA ALA A 21 12.01 -1.90 31.42
C ALA A 21 11.79 -3.13 32.33
N ARG A 22 10.66 -3.17 33.06
CA ARG A 22 10.28 -4.32 33.90
C ARG A 22 10.11 -5.63 33.13
N TYR A 23 9.86 -5.57 31.85
CA TYR A 23 9.57 -6.74 31.00
C TYR A 23 10.78 -7.11 30.11
N GLN A 24 11.89 -6.41 30.22
CA GLN A 24 13.03 -6.58 29.33
C GLN A 24 13.61 -8.00 29.35
N ASP A 25 13.83 -8.58 30.52
CA ASP A 25 14.39 -9.92 30.66
C ASP A 25 13.44 -10.98 30.09
N PHE A 26 12.14 -10.82 30.36
CA PHE A 26 11.11 -11.68 29.75
C PHE A 26 11.15 -11.62 28.24
N LEU A 27 11.18 -10.42 27.67
CA LEU A 27 11.16 -10.24 26.21
C LEU A 27 12.46 -10.74 25.56
N LYS A 28 13.61 -10.52 26.20
CA LYS A 28 14.88 -11.06 25.69
C LYS A 28 14.82 -12.58 25.61
N LYS A 29 14.41 -13.24 26.67
CA LYS A 29 14.27 -14.68 26.71
C LYS A 29 13.24 -15.17 25.68
N TRP A 30 12.04 -14.61 25.71
CA TRP A 30 10.95 -15.06 24.85
C TRP A 30 11.21 -14.80 23.38
N VAL A 31 11.62 -13.57 22.98
CA VAL A 31 11.81 -13.22 21.56
C VAL A 31 13.15 -13.68 21.01
N LEU A 32 14.27 -13.44 21.76
CA LEU A 32 15.61 -13.62 21.22
C LEU A 32 16.22 -15.01 21.48
N GLU A 33 15.63 -15.80 22.41
CA GLU A 33 16.08 -17.15 22.72
C GLU A 33 15.03 -18.20 22.29
N GLU A 34 13.77 -18.10 22.79
CA GLU A 34 12.74 -19.10 22.52
C GLU A 34 12.23 -19.07 21.08
N HIS A 35 12.20 -17.89 20.45
CA HIS A 35 11.78 -17.70 19.05
C HIS A 35 12.92 -17.34 18.08
N ALA A 36 14.17 -17.60 18.47
CA ALA A 36 15.36 -17.26 17.69
C ALA A 36 15.36 -17.89 16.27
N ASP A 37 14.81 -19.08 16.14
CA ASP A 37 14.88 -19.89 14.92
C ASP A 37 13.58 -19.92 14.10
N ASP A 38 12.46 -19.48 14.66
CA ASP A 38 11.16 -19.57 14.00
C ASP A 38 10.55 -18.22 13.59
N TRP A 39 10.96 -17.11 14.21
CA TRP A 39 10.54 -15.79 13.79
C TRP A 39 11.40 -15.24 12.65
N LYS A 40 10.81 -14.40 11.80
CA LYS A 40 11.54 -13.76 10.69
C LYS A 40 12.67 -12.86 11.17
N ASN A 41 13.78 -12.83 10.42
CA ASN A 41 14.97 -12.05 10.75
C ASN A 41 14.71 -10.54 10.89
N ASN A 42 13.79 -9.97 10.12
CA ASN A 42 13.43 -8.55 10.24
C ASN A 42 12.73 -8.26 11.59
N VAL A 43 11.88 -9.17 12.06
CA VAL A 43 11.22 -9.07 13.37
C VAL A 43 12.22 -9.18 14.50
N LEU A 44 13.07 -10.23 14.48
CA LEU A 44 14.13 -10.45 15.46
C LEU A 44 15.12 -9.28 15.49
N GLY A 45 15.53 -8.78 14.33
CA GLY A 45 16.45 -7.64 14.20
C GLY A 45 15.87 -6.36 14.80
N GLN A 46 14.61 -6.07 14.54
CA GLN A 46 13.95 -4.91 15.12
C GLN A 46 13.75 -5.05 16.64
N CYS A 47 13.31 -6.21 17.12
CA CYS A 47 13.18 -6.48 18.54
C CYS A 47 14.54 -6.39 19.26
N ARG A 48 15.59 -6.96 18.68
CA ARG A 48 16.95 -6.84 19.21
C ARG A 48 17.40 -5.40 19.31
N SER A 49 17.17 -4.59 18.28
CA SER A 49 17.47 -3.16 18.29
C SER A 49 16.78 -2.42 19.44
N TRP A 50 15.58 -2.81 19.84
CA TRP A 50 14.87 -2.20 20.96
C TRP A 50 15.34 -2.73 22.31
N LEU A 51 15.66 -4.02 22.39
CA LEU A 51 16.00 -4.70 23.65
C LEU A 51 17.46 -4.52 24.06
N GLU A 52 18.36 -4.25 23.09
CA GLU A 52 19.82 -4.20 23.32
C GLU A 52 20.43 -2.82 23.05
N ALA A 53 19.68 -1.85 22.50
CA ALA A 53 20.20 -0.52 22.23
C ALA A 53 20.27 0.34 23.51
N GLY A 54 21.42 0.95 23.76
CA GLY A 54 21.63 1.86 24.89
C GLY A 54 21.26 1.23 26.23
N ASP A 55 20.35 1.87 26.97
CA ASP A 55 19.87 1.40 28.29
C ASP A 55 18.70 0.40 28.17
N GLY A 56 18.41 -0.11 26.97
CA GLY A 56 17.30 -1.03 26.71
C GLY A 56 15.94 -0.34 26.63
N LEU A 57 14.87 -1.07 26.97
CA LEU A 57 13.50 -0.56 26.89
C LEU A 57 13.27 0.59 27.87
N GLN A 58 12.78 1.71 27.33
CA GLN A 58 12.42 2.89 28.11
C GLN A 58 10.92 2.96 28.38
N ALA A 59 10.54 3.63 29.47
CA ALA A 59 9.13 3.89 29.77
C ALA A 59 8.46 4.65 28.61
N ARG A 60 7.28 4.21 28.22
CA ARG A 60 6.55 4.77 27.06
C ARG A 60 5.24 5.43 27.49
N SER A 61 5.00 6.66 27.00
CA SER A 61 3.74 7.35 27.26
C SER A 61 2.56 6.63 26.64
N MET A 62 1.56 6.35 27.48
CA MET A 62 0.36 5.58 27.18
C MET A 62 -0.88 6.45 26.98
N THR A 63 -0.74 7.76 27.10
CA THR A 63 -1.86 8.71 27.00
C THR A 63 -1.57 9.80 25.97
N ARG A 64 -2.61 10.43 25.46
CA ARG A 64 -2.54 11.54 24.48
C ARG A 64 -3.52 12.64 24.84
N ASP A 65 -3.17 13.90 24.50
CA ASP A 65 -4.05 15.06 24.53
C ASP A 65 -4.84 15.12 23.22
N LEU A 66 -5.94 14.39 23.14
CA LEU A 66 -6.80 14.31 21.97
C LEU A 66 -8.26 14.32 22.40
N ASP A 67 -9.12 14.85 21.55
CA ASP A 67 -10.57 14.93 21.80
C ASP A 67 -11.29 13.60 21.44
N TRP A 68 -10.63 12.71 20.69
CA TRP A 68 -11.16 11.42 20.27
C TRP A 68 -10.28 10.26 20.72
N GLY A 69 -10.89 9.24 21.26
CA GLY A 69 -10.22 8.01 21.74
C GLY A 69 -10.89 7.44 22.99
N VAL A 70 -10.32 6.38 23.57
CA VAL A 70 -10.77 5.78 24.81
C VAL A 70 -10.31 6.67 25.98
N PRO A 71 -11.25 7.23 26.79
CA PRO A 71 -10.88 8.06 27.95
C PRO A 71 -10.01 7.28 28.95
N VAL A 72 -9.03 7.94 29.51
CA VAL A 72 -8.16 7.34 30.53
C VAL A 72 -8.94 7.22 31.85
N PRO A 73 -9.15 6.00 32.40
CA PRO A 73 -9.97 5.78 33.59
C PRO A 73 -9.19 6.00 34.90
N LEU A 74 -8.44 7.09 34.98
CA LEU A 74 -7.61 7.42 36.16
C LEU A 74 -7.95 8.82 36.70
N PRO A 75 -7.90 9.03 38.02
CA PRO A 75 -8.06 10.37 38.59
C PRO A 75 -7.02 11.36 38.06
N GLY A 76 -7.45 12.57 37.71
CA GLY A 76 -6.59 13.62 37.16
C GLY A 76 -6.23 13.45 35.68
N ALA A 77 -6.90 12.53 34.98
CA ALA A 77 -6.69 12.28 33.56
C ALA A 77 -7.76 12.94 32.65
N ASP A 78 -8.44 13.95 33.15
CA ASP A 78 -9.47 14.68 32.39
C ASP A 78 -8.90 15.24 31.07
N GLY A 79 -9.59 15.02 29.96
CA GLY A 79 -9.13 15.43 28.61
C GLY A 79 -7.99 14.58 28.05
N LYS A 80 -7.69 13.42 28.64
CA LYS A 80 -6.72 12.46 28.15
C LYS A 80 -7.41 11.22 27.59
N VAL A 81 -6.86 10.69 26.50
CA VAL A 81 -7.26 9.40 25.94
C VAL A 81 -6.09 8.42 25.93
N LEU A 82 -6.39 7.14 25.89
CA LEU A 82 -5.38 6.11 25.70
C LEU A 82 -4.70 6.29 24.36
N TYR A 83 -3.41 6.00 24.32
CA TYR A 83 -2.68 5.92 23.05
C TYR A 83 -3.25 4.76 22.22
N VAL A 84 -3.62 5.04 20.98
CA VAL A 84 -4.34 4.09 20.10
C VAL A 84 -3.73 2.69 20.03
N TRP A 85 -2.43 2.56 20.12
CA TRP A 85 -1.75 1.26 20.09
C TRP A 85 -1.83 0.45 21.40
N LEU A 86 -2.50 0.97 22.42
CA LEU A 86 -2.89 0.19 23.60
C LEU A 86 -4.22 -0.48 23.44
N ASP A 87 -5.19 0.19 22.83
CA ASP A 87 -6.54 -0.33 22.64
C ASP A 87 -6.73 -1.02 21.28
N ALA A 88 -6.02 -0.57 20.22
CA ALA A 88 -6.15 -1.16 18.88
C ALA A 88 -5.93 -2.70 18.85
N PRO A 89 -4.87 -3.27 19.46
CA PRO A 89 -4.70 -4.73 19.48
C PRO A 89 -5.77 -5.48 20.27
N ILE A 90 -6.43 -4.84 21.22
CA ILE A 90 -7.58 -5.43 21.95
C ILE A 90 -8.76 -5.67 21.00
N GLY A 91 -8.82 -4.91 19.90
CA GLY A 91 -9.80 -5.12 18.84
C GLY A 91 -9.80 -6.54 18.26
N TYR A 92 -8.66 -7.22 18.22
CA TYR A 92 -8.57 -8.62 17.80
C TYR A 92 -9.36 -9.55 18.72
N ILE A 93 -9.21 -9.34 20.04
CA ILE A 93 -9.97 -10.09 21.06
C ILE A 93 -11.46 -9.76 20.95
N SER A 94 -11.81 -8.48 20.79
CA SER A 94 -13.19 -8.01 20.67
C SER A 94 -13.88 -8.60 19.43
N ALA A 95 -13.18 -8.64 18.29
CA ALA A 95 -13.68 -9.26 17.07
C ALA A 95 -13.91 -10.76 17.23
N THR A 96 -12.97 -11.47 17.88
CA THR A 96 -13.14 -12.90 18.18
C THR A 96 -14.31 -13.14 19.14
N LYS A 97 -14.49 -12.29 20.15
CA LYS A 97 -15.63 -12.39 21.09
C LYS A 97 -16.96 -12.21 20.36
N GLN A 98 -17.07 -11.21 19.49
CA GLN A 98 -18.28 -10.98 18.71
C GLN A 98 -18.57 -12.15 17.77
N TRP A 99 -17.55 -12.60 17.01
CA TRP A 99 -17.68 -13.76 16.15
C TRP A 99 -18.11 -15.03 16.90
N ALA A 100 -17.50 -15.29 18.07
CA ALA A 100 -17.85 -16.44 18.88
C ALA A 100 -19.30 -16.38 19.39
N LEU A 101 -19.76 -15.19 19.81
CA LEU A 101 -21.14 -14.97 20.22
C LEU A 101 -22.10 -15.26 19.06
N ASP A 102 -21.83 -14.75 17.87
CA ASP A 102 -22.67 -14.92 16.69
C ASP A 102 -22.72 -16.38 16.20
N ASN A 103 -21.69 -17.17 16.50
CA ASN A 103 -21.57 -18.57 16.08
C ASN A 103 -21.74 -19.60 17.21
N GLY A 104 -22.18 -19.19 18.41
CA GLY A 104 -22.37 -20.09 19.56
C GLY A 104 -21.06 -20.78 19.98
N LYS A 105 -19.93 -20.10 19.92
CA LYS A 105 -18.60 -20.60 20.31
C LYS A 105 -18.11 -19.91 21.58
N ASP A 106 -17.10 -20.49 22.23
CA ASP A 106 -16.41 -19.83 23.33
C ASP A 106 -15.13 -19.14 22.78
N TRP A 107 -15.07 -17.81 22.85
CA TRP A 107 -13.91 -17.03 22.41
C TRP A 107 -12.62 -17.37 23.19
N LYS A 108 -12.75 -17.87 24.43
CA LYS A 108 -11.62 -18.28 25.26
C LYS A 108 -10.87 -19.48 24.69
N ASP A 109 -11.53 -20.35 23.95
CA ASP A 109 -10.89 -21.45 23.24
C ASP A 109 -9.84 -20.96 22.23
N TYR A 110 -9.95 -19.70 21.79
CA TYR A 110 -9.03 -19.10 20.81
C TYR A 110 -7.95 -18.26 21.45
N TRP A 111 -8.24 -17.62 22.58
CA TRP A 111 -7.31 -16.64 23.19
C TRP A 111 -6.71 -17.09 24.52
N CYS A 112 -7.29 -18.10 25.17
CA CYS A 112 -6.91 -18.54 26.51
C CYS A 112 -6.54 -20.04 26.56
N ASN A 113 -6.48 -20.73 25.44
CA ASN A 113 -6.16 -22.15 25.33
C ASN A 113 -4.74 -22.32 24.77
N GLU A 114 -3.83 -22.87 25.58
CA GLU A 114 -2.41 -23.07 25.22
C GLU A 114 -2.19 -24.04 24.06
N GLU A 115 -3.19 -24.86 23.69
CA GLU A 115 -3.13 -25.70 22.50
C GLU A 115 -3.35 -24.92 21.19
N ARG A 116 -3.72 -23.65 21.27
CA ARG A 116 -3.95 -22.77 20.11
C ARG A 116 -2.71 -21.95 19.78
N LYS A 117 -2.65 -21.53 18.54
CA LYS A 117 -1.60 -20.65 18.03
C LYS A 117 -2.16 -19.29 17.67
N LEU A 118 -1.55 -18.26 18.18
CA LEU A 118 -1.82 -16.87 17.81
C LEU A 118 -0.76 -16.41 16.83
N VAL A 119 -1.14 -16.04 15.61
CA VAL A 119 -0.22 -15.57 14.58
C VAL A 119 -0.66 -14.18 14.12
N HIS A 120 0.28 -13.22 14.13
CA HIS A 120 0.02 -11.85 13.70
C HIS A 120 0.69 -11.56 12.35
N PHE A 121 -0.09 -11.54 11.25
CA PHE A 121 0.38 -11.01 9.96
C PHE A 121 0.28 -9.50 9.97
N ILE A 122 1.41 -8.82 9.87
CA ILE A 122 1.51 -7.36 10.00
C ILE A 122 2.49 -6.75 9.01
N GLY A 123 2.45 -5.41 8.86
CA GLY A 123 3.52 -4.63 8.24
C GLY A 123 4.66 -4.35 9.24
N LYS A 124 5.88 -4.17 8.75
CA LYS A 124 7.09 -3.96 9.56
C LYS A 124 7.00 -2.78 10.55
N ASP A 125 6.22 -1.78 10.24
CA ASP A 125 5.97 -0.61 11.09
C ASP A 125 5.21 -0.95 12.38
N ASN A 126 4.55 -2.11 12.42
CA ASN A 126 3.78 -2.60 13.55
C ASN A 126 4.49 -3.67 14.41
N ILE A 127 5.73 -4.02 14.09
CA ILE A 127 6.49 -5.06 14.83
C ILE A 127 6.54 -4.76 16.32
N VAL A 128 6.89 -3.54 16.71
CA VAL A 128 7.03 -3.15 18.13
C VAL A 128 5.72 -3.34 18.90
N PHE A 129 4.59 -3.06 18.27
CA PHE A 129 3.29 -3.17 18.92
C PHE A 129 2.85 -4.63 19.10
N HIS A 130 3.18 -5.52 18.16
CA HIS A 130 2.75 -6.92 18.17
C HIS A 130 3.78 -7.89 18.78
N ALA A 131 5.07 -7.53 18.75
CA ALA A 131 6.13 -8.37 19.31
C ALA A 131 6.64 -7.89 20.67
N ILE A 132 6.31 -6.66 21.12
CA ILE A 132 6.76 -6.11 22.41
C ILE A 132 5.56 -5.65 23.24
N ILE A 133 4.80 -4.64 22.79
CA ILE A 133 3.80 -3.96 23.64
C ILE A 133 2.61 -4.87 23.93
N PHE A 134 1.97 -5.42 22.90
CA PHE A 134 0.79 -6.27 23.07
C PHE A 134 1.09 -7.55 23.87
N PRO A 135 2.21 -8.28 23.62
CA PRO A 135 2.59 -9.41 24.47
C PRO A 135 2.78 -9.05 25.95
N ILE A 136 3.32 -7.87 26.27
CA ILE A 136 3.42 -7.38 27.64
C ILE A 136 2.03 -7.22 28.25
N LEU A 137 1.08 -6.62 27.54
CA LEU A 137 -0.28 -6.41 28.03
C LEU A 137 -1.00 -7.75 28.26
N LEU A 138 -0.87 -8.71 27.34
CA LEU A 138 -1.44 -10.05 27.49
C LEU A 138 -0.85 -10.81 28.68
N LYS A 139 0.47 -10.73 28.84
CA LYS A 139 1.18 -11.38 29.95
C LYS A 139 0.83 -10.76 31.31
N ASP A 140 0.77 -9.45 31.39
CA ASP A 140 0.50 -8.73 32.64
C ASP A 140 -0.96 -8.93 33.10
N HIS A 141 -1.90 -8.94 32.14
CA HIS A 141 -3.29 -9.28 32.41
C HIS A 141 -3.44 -10.74 32.90
N GLY A 142 -2.67 -11.64 32.32
CA GLY A 142 -2.74 -13.08 32.58
C GLY A 142 -3.91 -13.79 31.90
N GLY A 143 -3.77 -15.10 31.71
CA GLY A 143 -4.78 -15.97 31.14
C GLY A 143 -4.97 -15.88 29.61
N PHE A 144 -4.12 -15.15 28.91
CA PHE A 144 -4.05 -15.11 27.46
C PHE A 144 -2.82 -15.84 26.93
N ILE A 145 -2.94 -16.47 25.75
CA ILE A 145 -1.80 -17.00 25.02
C ILE A 145 -1.00 -15.84 24.40
N LEU A 146 0.30 -16.04 24.25
CA LEU A 146 1.18 -15.10 23.56
C LEU A 146 1.27 -15.45 22.06
N PRO A 147 1.73 -14.52 21.20
CA PRO A 147 1.95 -14.82 19.78
C PRO A 147 2.93 -15.96 19.57
N ASP A 148 2.50 -17.00 18.85
CA ASP A 148 3.37 -18.09 18.37
C ASP A 148 4.33 -17.56 17.29
N ASN A 149 3.84 -16.69 16.41
CA ASN A 149 4.65 -16.05 15.39
C ASN A 149 4.12 -14.67 14.98
N VAL A 150 5.03 -13.82 14.49
CA VAL A 150 4.70 -12.48 13.99
C VAL A 150 5.30 -12.30 12.58
N PRO A 151 4.66 -12.88 11.53
CA PRO A 151 5.12 -12.73 10.17
C PRO A 151 4.95 -11.27 9.68
N ALA A 152 5.99 -10.46 9.83
CA ALA A 152 5.98 -9.08 9.36
C ALA A 152 6.41 -8.99 7.89
N TYR A 153 5.68 -8.18 7.14
CA TYR A 153 5.95 -7.86 5.75
C TYR A 153 6.60 -6.49 5.63
N GLU A 154 7.51 -6.37 4.68
CA GLU A 154 8.09 -5.10 4.26
C GLU A 154 7.05 -4.26 3.49
N PHE A 155 7.41 -3.09 2.94
CA PHE A 155 6.46 -2.26 2.23
C PHE A 155 6.25 -2.71 0.79
N LEU A 156 5.01 -2.60 0.33
CA LEU A 156 4.65 -2.67 -1.08
C LEU A 156 4.52 -1.24 -1.60
N ASN A 157 5.20 -0.91 -2.70
CA ASN A 157 5.10 0.35 -3.41
C ASN A 157 4.25 0.18 -4.67
N LEU A 158 3.87 1.28 -5.31
CA LEU A 158 3.02 1.32 -6.51
C LEU A 158 3.65 2.26 -7.55
N GLU A 159 3.99 1.73 -8.74
CA GLU A 159 4.51 2.51 -9.88
C GLU A 159 5.60 3.53 -9.47
N GLY A 160 6.61 3.07 -8.71
CA GLY A 160 7.76 3.88 -8.29
C GLY A 160 7.57 4.73 -7.04
N ASP A 161 6.37 4.80 -6.46
CA ASP A 161 6.09 5.62 -5.27
C ASP A 161 5.37 4.82 -4.18
N LYS A 162 5.30 5.37 -2.98
CA LYS A 162 4.58 4.75 -1.86
C LYS A 162 3.07 4.88 -2.02
N PHE A 163 2.34 3.81 -1.67
CA PHE A 163 0.90 3.90 -1.50
C PHE A 163 0.51 5.04 -0.57
N SER A 164 -0.50 5.82 -0.95
CA SER A 164 -0.97 6.97 -0.19
C SER A 164 -2.46 7.21 -0.38
N THR A 165 -3.24 6.93 0.65
CA THR A 165 -4.69 7.22 0.63
C THR A 165 -4.99 8.71 0.54
N SER A 166 -4.20 9.55 1.22
CA SER A 166 -4.38 11.00 1.21
C SER A 166 -4.05 11.65 -0.14
N ARG A 167 -3.19 11.04 -0.95
CA ARG A 167 -2.86 11.48 -2.32
C ARG A 167 -3.67 10.72 -3.37
N ASN A 168 -4.53 9.80 -2.97
CA ASN A 168 -5.23 8.86 -3.84
C ASN A 168 -4.29 8.07 -4.78
N TRP A 169 -3.06 7.80 -4.32
CA TRP A 169 -2.07 6.97 -5.02
C TRP A 169 -2.22 5.53 -4.55
N ALA A 170 -3.23 4.85 -5.09
CA ALA A 170 -3.61 3.50 -4.69
C ALA A 170 -4.39 2.79 -5.80
N VAL A 171 -4.32 1.46 -5.82
CA VAL A 171 -5.28 0.62 -6.53
C VAL A 171 -6.36 0.23 -5.52
N TRP A 172 -7.55 0.79 -5.67
CA TRP A 172 -8.68 0.50 -4.80
C TRP A 172 -9.33 -0.81 -5.21
N LEU A 173 -9.35 -1.79 -4.31
CA LEU A 173 -9.84 -3.13 -4.63
C LEU A 173 -11.30 -3.17 -5.07
N HIS A 174 -12.18 -2.37 -4.46
CA HIS A 174 -13.59 -2.30 -4.87
C HIS A 174 -13.73 -1.79 -6.32
N GLU A 175 -12.97 -0.76 -6.71
CA GLU A 175 -12.98 -0.24 -8.08
C GLU A 175 -12.36 -1.24 -9.07
N TYR A 176 -11.30 -1.94 -8.65
CA TYR A 176 -10.69 -3.01 -9.45
C TYR A 176 -11.69 -4.13 -9.71
N LEU A 177 -12.40 -4.60 -8.67
CA LEU A 177 -13.38 -5.68 -8.76
C LEU A 177 -14.60 -5.30 -9.62
N GLU A 178 -15.03 -4.03 -9.61
CA GLU A 178 -16.07 -3.52 -10.48
C GLU A 178 -15.64 -3.51 -11.96
N ARG A 179 -14.40 -3.09 -12.24
CA ARG A 179 -13.87 -3.04 -13.61
C ARG A 179 -13.47 -4.41 -14.16
N TYR A 180 -12.99 -5.31 -13.31
CA TYR A 180 -12.39 -6.59 -13.67
C TYR A 180 -12.87 -7.75 -12.77
N PRO A 181 -14.17 -8.05 -12.73
CA PRO A 181 -14.73 -9.07 -11.85
C PRO A 181 -14.17 -10.48 -12.13
N ASP A 182 -13.74 -10.74 -13.38
CA ASP A 182 -13.20 -12.03 -13.81
C ASP A 182 -11.69 -12.19 -13.59
N LYS A 183 -11.00 -11.16 -13.01
CA LYS A 183 -9.54 -11.12 -12.86
C LYS A 183 -9.07 -11.11 -11.40
N ILE A 184 -9.86 -11.70 -10.53
CA ILE A 184 -9.56 -11.75 -9.09
C ILE A 184 -8.31 -12.60 -8.84
N ASP A 185 -8.25 -13.79 -9.44
CA ASP A 185 -7.14 -14.72 -9.27
C ASP A 185 -5.84 -14.20 -9.90
N GLU A 186 -5.91 -13.48 -11.02
CA GLU A 186 -4.75 -12.84 -11.63
C GLU A 186 -4.11 -11.80 -10.69
N LEU A 187 -4.93 -11.00 -9.99
CA LEU A 187 -4.42 -10.04 -9.02
C LEU A 187 -3.85 -10.73 -7.79
N LYS A 188 -4.53 -11.75 -7.23
CA LYS A 188 -4.03 -12.55 -6.11
C LYS A 188 -2.70 -13.20 -6.45
N TYR A 189 -2.59 -13.80 -7.64
CA TYR A 189 -1.36 -14.42 -8.12
C TYR A 189 -0.20 -13.43 -8.13
N THR A 190 -0.42 -12.27 -8.77
CA THR A 190 0.61 -11.23 -8.89
C THR A 190 1.04 -10.71 -7.53
N LEU A 191 0.08 -10.37 -6.65
CA LEU A 191 0.37 -9.88 -5.31
C LEU A 191 1.15 -10.91 -4.46
N THR A 192 0.84 -12.20 -4.60
CA THR A 192 1.59 -13.26 -3.93
C THR A 192 3.01 -13.38 -4.50
N CYS A 193 3.20 -13.31 -5.83
CA CYS A 193 4.52 -13.34 -6.47
C CYS A 193 5.45 -12.23 -5.98
N ILE A 194 4.89 -11.03 -5.74
CA ILE A 194 5.65 -9.85 -5.31
C ILE A 194 5.51 -9.57 -3.82
N ALA A 195 4.95 -10.49 -3.04
CA ALA A 195 4.76 -10.29 -1.60
C ALA A 195 6.07 -9.83 -0.93
N PRO A 196 6.06 -8.72 -0.19
CA PRO A 196 7.27 -8.13 0.38
C PRO A 196 7.72 -8.89 1.64
N GLU A 197 8.00 -10.18 1.52
CA GLU A 197 8.31 -11.06 2.66
C GLU A 197 9.67 -10.77 3.30
N THR A 198 10.66 -10.30 2.52
CA THR A 198 12.04 -10.13 2.97
C THR A 198 12.65 -8.75 2.66
N LYS A 199 12.07 -8.03 1.73
CA LYS A 199 12.47 -6.67 1.30
C LYS A 199 11.26 -5.93 0.74
N ASP A 200 11.35 -4.61 0.67
CA ASP A 200 10.33 -3.81 -0.01
C ASP A 200 10.15 -4.29 -1.45
N ALA A 201 8.91 -4.34 -1.89
CA ALA A 201 8.51 -4.76 -3.23
C ALA A 201 7.70 -3.67 -3.92
N GLU A 202 7.45 -3.86 -5.19
CA GLU A 202 6.73 -2.90 -6.01
C GLU A 202 5.66 -3.61 -6.84
N PHE A 203 4.46 -3.06 -6.84
CA PHE A 203 3.42 -3.42 -7.80
C PHE A 203 3.48 -2.45 -8.98
N THR A 204 3.56 -3.02 -10.19
CA THR A 204 3.36 -2.26 -11.43
C THR A 204 2.37 -3.01 -12.32
N TRP A 205 1.60 -2.28 -13.11
CA TRP A 205 0.69 -2.89 -14.11
C TRP A 205 1.45 -3.68 -15.18
N LYS A 206 2.72 -3.30 -15.43
CA LYS A 206 3.60 -4.05 -16.34
C LYS A 206 4.03 -5.40 -15.76
N GLU A 207 4.34 -5.47 -14.46
CA GLU A 207 4.62 -6.73 -13.77
C GLU A 207 3.35 -7.61 -13.73
N TYR A 208 2.19 -7.02 -13.43
CA TYR A 208 0.91 -7.70 -13.48
C TYR A 208 0.67 -8.34 -14.87
N GLN A 209 0.83 -7.58 -15.96
CA GLN A 209 0.73 -8.09 -17.33
C GLN A 209 1.70 -9.28 -17.57
N ALA A 210 2.97 -9.10 -17.16
CA ALA A 210 3.99 -10.13 -17.36
C ALA A 210 3.66 -11.44 -16.62
N ARG A 211 3.18 -11.37 -15.37
CA ARG A 211 2.78 -12.53 -14.59
C ARG A 211 1.58 -13.24 -15.20
N VAL A 212 0.55 -12.49 -15.56
CA VAL A 212 -0.64 -13.07 -16.18
C VAL A 212 -0.30 -13.73 -17.51
N ASN A 213 0.44 -13.06 -18.38
CA ASN A 213 0.73 -13.55 -19.71
C ASN A 213 1.70 -14.75 -19.70
N ASN A 214 2.84 -14.62 -19.01
CA ASN A 214 3.92 -15.57 -19.11
C ASN A 214 3.73 -16.79 -18.18
N GLU A 215 3.06 -16.60 -17.03
CA GLU A 215 2.93 -17.67 -16.05
C GLU A 215 1.52 -18.26 -16.03
N LEU A 216 0.48 -17.44 -15.88
CA LEU A 216 -0.89 -17.95 -15.83
C LEU A 216 -1.37 -18.42 -17.21
N ALA A 217 -1.24 -17.61 -18.26
CA ALA A 217 -1.71 -18.00 -19.61
C ALA A 217 -0.76 -19.02 -20.28
N ASP A 218 0.56 -18.71 -20.37
CA ASP A 218 1.50 -19.51 -21.17
C ASP A 218 2.02 -20.77 -20.45
N ILE A 219 1.94 -20.85 -19.11
CA ILE A 219 2.34 -22.06 -18.39
C ILE A 219 1.11 -22.81 -17.91
N LEU A 220 0.33 -22.25 -16.99
CA LEU A 220 -0.78 -22.96 -16.36
C LEU A 220 -1.93 -23.21 -17.34
N GLY A 221 -2.43 -22.17 -17.98
CA GLY A 221 -3.53 -22.25 -18.93
C GLY A 221 -3.20 -23.11 -20.15
N ASN A 222 -1.99 -22.97 -20.70
CA ASN A 222 -1.53 -23.77 -21.84
C ASN A 222 -1.43 -25.25 -21.50
N PHE A 223 -0.85 -25.62 -20.34
CA PHE A 223 -0.77 -27.02 -19.93
C PHE A 223 -2.16 -27.65 -19.82
N ILE A 224 -3.05 -27.03 -19.07
CA ILE A 224 -4.40 -27.55 -18.80
C ILE A 224 -5.20 -27.66 -20.12
N ASN A 225 -5.15 -26.61 -20.95
CA ASN A 225 -5.82 -26.62 -22.24
C ASN A 225 -5.31 -27.76 -23.16
N ARG A 226 -3.98 -27.95 -23.23
CA ARG A 226 -3.40 -29.02 -24.05
C ARG A 226 -3.78 -30.42 -23.54
N ALA A 227 -3.71 -30.66 -22.23
CA ALA A 227 -4.10 -31.94 -21.64
C ALA A 227 -5.57 -32.26 -21.96
N LEU A 228 -6.48 -31.33 -21.76
CA LEU A 228 -7.91 -31.54 -21.98
C LEU A 228 -8.29 -31.61 -23.46
N VAL A 229 -7.77 -30.71 -24.32
CA VAL A 229 -8.04 -30.74 -25.76
C VAL A 229 -7.56 -32.04 -26.41
N LEU A 230 -6.39 -32.54 -26.03
CA LEU A 230 -5.90 -33.83 -26.53
C LEU A 230 -6.75 -35.00 -26.02
N THR A 231 -7.22 -34.93 -24.77
CA THR A 231 -8.14 -35.93 -24.20
C THR A 231 -9.47 -35.94 -24.94
N GLN A 232 -10.05 -34.77 -25.19
CA GLN A 232 -11.29 -34.65 -25.99
C GLN A 232 -11.08 -35.24 -27.39
N LYS A 233 -9.96 -34.93 -28.01
CA LYS A 233 -9.67 -35.32 -29.38
C LYS A 233 -9.40 -36.81 -29.56
N TYR A 234 -8.67 -37.46 -28.62
CA TYR A 234 -8.21 -38.82 -28.77
C TYR A 234 -9.06 -39.84 -28.01
N TYR A 235 -9.74 -39.41 -26.95
CA TYR A 235 -10.45 -40.27 -26.00
C TYR A 235 -11.89 -39.83 -25.73
N GLU A 236 -12.44 -38.93 -26.56
CA GLU A 236 -13.84 -38.44 -26.44
C GLU A 236 -14.15 -37.87 -25.06
N GLY A 237 -13.14 -37.23 -24.43
CA GLY A 237 -13.27 -36.64 -23.08
C GLY A 237 -13.18 -37.64 -21.93
N LYS A 238 -12.79 -38.89 -22.16
CA LYS A 238 -12.64 -39.90 -21.12
C LYS A 238 -11.17 -40.04 -20.70
N VAL A 239 -10.94 -40.24 -19.43
CA VAL A 239 -9.61 -40.55 -18.88
C VAL A 239 -9.14 -41.90 -19.43
N PRO A 240 -8.03 -41.96 -20.16
CA PRO A 240 -7.51 -43.21 -20.68
C PRO A 240 -6.90 -44.08 -19.59
N ALA A 241 -6.70 -45.39 -19.86
CA ALA A 241 -6.06 -46.29 -18.93
C ALA A 241 -4.56 -45.96 -18.77
N CYS A 242 -4.05 -46.10 -17.56
CA CYS A 242 -2.62 -46.06 -17.30
C CYS A 242 -2.00 -47.41 -17.53
N GLY A 243 -1.07 -47.52 -18.50
CA GLY A 243 -0.36 -48.74 -18.82
C GLY A 243 0.97 -48.88 -18.05
N GLU A 244 1.95 -49.51 -18.69
CA GLU A 244 3.30 -49.68 -18.12
C GLU A 244 4.02 -48.34 -18.00
N LEU A 245 4.61 -48.07 -16.83
CA LEU A 245 5.29 -46.82 -16.52
C LEU A 245 6.77 -46.87 -16.88
N THR A 246 7.24 -45.86 -17.59
CA THR A 246 8.68 -45.63 -17.79
C THR A 246 9.32 -45.03 -16.55
N ALA A 247 10.65 -44.93 -16.51
CA ALA A 247 11.36 -44.24 -15.43
C ALA A 247 11.00 -42.75 -15.34
N GLU A 248 10.74 -42.09 -16.47
CA GLU A 248 10.30 -40.71 -16.53
C GLU A 248 8.89 -40.56 -15.92
N ASP A 249 7.95 -41.43 -16.24
CA ASP A 249 6.61 -41.42 -15.67
C ASP A 249 6.64 -41.57 -14.16
N GLN A 250 7.45 -42.50 -13.66
CA GLN A 250 7.63 -42.74 -12.24
C GLN A 250 8.18 -41.47 -11.53
N GLN A 251 9.14 -40.78 -12.17
CA GLN A 251 9.69 -39.55 -11.63
C GLN A 251 8.64 -38.44 -11.59
N VAL A 252 7.87 -38.25 -12.66
CA VAL A 252 6.82 -37.24 -12.71
C VAL A 252 5.73 -37.46 -11.65
N LEU A 253 5.32 -38.72 -11.45
CA LEU A 253 4.37 -39.11 -10.40
C LEU A 253 4.96 -38.93 -9.00
N ALA A 254 6.25 -39.18 -8.81
CA ALA A 254 6.94 -38.95 -7.55
C ALA A 254 7.02 -37.45 -7.22
N ASP A 255 7.33 -36.61 -8.23
CA ASP A 255 7.36 -35.16 -8.08
C ASP A 255 5.97 -34.61 -7.76
N MET A 256 4.92 -35.06 -8.47
CA MET A 256 3.52 -34.71 -8.19
C MET A 256 3.15 -35.06 -6.76
N LYS A 257 3.55 -36.21 -6.25
CA LYS A 257 3.28 -36.67 -4.88
C LYS A 257 4.02 -35.82 -3.83
N ALA A 258 5.23 -35.32 -4.12
CA ALA A 258 6.08 -34.61 -3.17
C ALA A 258 5.70 -33.10 -3.04
N ILE A 259 5.15 -32.50 -4.10
CA ILE A 259 4.86 -31.06 -4.16
C ILE A 259 3.90 -30.58 -3.05
N PRO A 260 2.77 -31.24 -2.76
CA PRO A 260 1.85 -30.75 -1.71
C PRO A 260 2.49 -30.66 -0.33
N GLN A 261 3.37 -31.60 0.02
CA GLN A 261 4.11 -31.57 1.28
C GLN A 261 5.04 -30.36 1.34
N ARG A 262 5.79 -30.08 0.27
CA ARG A 262 6.66 -28.88 0.21
C ARG A 262 5.87 -27.58 0.28
N ILE A 263 4.71 -27.51 -0.38
CA ILE A 263 3.81 -26.35 -0.27
C ILE A 263 3.38 -26.17 1.18
N ALA A 264 2.91 -27.23 1.84
CA ALA A 264 2.47 -27.17 3.22
C ALA A 264 3.58 -26.68 4.17
N GLU A 265 4.79 -27.21 4.03
CA GLU A 265 5.96 -26.79 4.81
C GLU A 265 6.28 -25.29 4.63
N LEU A 266 6.22 -24.79 3.39
CA LEU A 266 6.44 -23.38 3.08
C LEU A 266 5.32 -22.49 3.65
N VAL A 267 4.06 -22.92 3.57
CA VAL A 267 2.92 -22.19 4.16
C VAL A 267 3.06 -22.11 5.67
N TYR A 268 3.41 -23.20 6.35
CA TYR A 268 3.65 -23.20 7.80
C TYR A 268 4.86 -22.36 8.22
N GLN A 269 5.80 -22.10 7.30
CA GLN A 269 6.91 -21.17 7.50
C GLN A 269 6.56 -19.73 7.07
N TYR A 270 5.32 -19.44 6.71
CA TYR A 270 4.85 -18.13 6.22
C TYR A 270 5.60 -17.63 4.98
N LYS A 271 6.07 -18.55 4.11
CA LYS A 271 6.75 -18.28 2.84
C LYS A 271 5.76 -18.48 1.69
N LEU A 272 4.77 -17.61 1.61
CA LEU A 272 3.64 -17.78 0.70
C LEU A 272 4.05 -17.62 -0.77
N ARG A 273 5.02 -16.76 -1.07
CA ARG A 273 5.59 -16.60 -2.41
C ARG A 273 6.23 -17.89 -2.91
N ASP A 274 7.06 -18.52 -2.08
CA ASP A 274 7.73 -19.77 -2.45
C ASP A 274 6.74 -20.93 -2.53
N ALA A 275 5.72 -20.96 -1.67
CA ALA A 275 4.65 -21.95 -1.70
C ALA A 275 3.84 -21.88 -3.02
N GLN A 276 3.49 -20.68 -3.48
CA GLN A 276 2.83 -20.49 -4.78
C GLN A 276 3.75 -20.93 -5.94
N ALA A 277 5.04 -20.62 -5.87
CA ALA A 277 6.00 -21.04 -6.89
C ALA A 277 6.10 -22.58 -6.99
N GLU A 278 6.05 -23.30 -5.85
CA GLU A 278 5.98 -24.77 -5.82
C GLU A 278 4.68 -25.30 -6.44
N ALA A 279 3.53 -24.67 -6.19
CA ALA A 279 2.29 -25.06 -6.85
C ALA A 279 2.38 -24.89 -8.38
N MET A 280 2.98 -23.80 -8.86
CA MET A 280 3.21 -23.55 -10.28
C MET A 280 4.27 -24.47 -10.90
N LEU A 281 5.18 -25.03 -10.10
CA LEU A 281 6.15 -26.01 -10.57
C LEU A 281 5.44 -27.27 -11.13
N LEU A 282 4.32 -27.68 -10.54
CA LEU A 282 3.53 -28.81 -11.05
C LEU A 282 3.04 -28.57 -12.49
N ALA A 283 2.59 -27.35 -12.81
CA ALA A 283 2.20 -26.99 -14.18
C ALA A 283 3.40 -26.99 -15.15
N ARG A 284 4.59 -26.56 -14.68
CA ARG A 284 5.85 -26.60 -15.47
C ARG A 284 6.27 -28.06 -15.76
N ILE A 285 6.17 -28.92 -14.76
CA ILE A 285 6.43 -30.38 -14.93
C ILE A 285 5.47 -30.96 -15.97
N GLY A 286 4.18 -30.64 -15.88
CA GLY A 286 3.19 -31.11 -16.86
C GLY A 286 3.48 -30.61 -18.28
N ASN A 287 3.83 -29.35 -18.46
CA ASN A 287 4.22 -28.83 -19.78
C ASN A 287 5.44 -29.51 -20.34
N LYS A 288 6.49 -29.71 -19.51
CA LYS A 288 7.71 -30.38 -19.89
C LYS A 288 7.41 -31.84 -20.29
N TYR A 289 6.66 -32.56 -19.47
CA TYR A 289 6.28 -33.95 -19.71
C TYR A 289 5.54 -34.14 -21.04
N LEU A 290 4.55 -33.29 -21.35
CA LEU A 290 3.86 -33.30 -22.65
C LEU A 290 4.79 -32.95 -23.82
N ALA A 291 5.73 -32.02 -23.61
CA ALA A 291 6.68 -31.60 -24.65
C ALA A 291 7.70 -32.72 -24.98
N ASP A 292 8.24 -33.36 -23.94
CA ASP A 292 9.26 -34.40 -24.11
C ASP A 292 8.66 -35.68 -24.72
N ASN A 293 7.41 -36.01 -24.37
CA ASN A 293 6.73 -37.22 -24.88
C ASN A 293 5.96 -37.05 -26.19
N GLU A 294 5.69 -35.81 -26.63
CA GLU A 294 5.03 -35.46 -27.90
C GLU A 294 3.80 -36.35 -28.28
N PRO A 295 2.77 -36.51 -27.44
CA PRO A 295 1.66 -37.44 -27.66
C PRO A 295 0.96 -37.22 -29.02
N TRP A 296 0.96 -36.01 -29.55
CA TRP A 296 0.41 -35.68 -30.87
C TRP A 296 1.17 -36.32 -32.04
N LYS A 297 2.43 -36.68 -31.86
CA LYS A 297 3.21 -37.45 -32.84
C LYS A 297 3.05 -38.95 -32.62
N LEU A 298 3.08 -39.39 -31.35
CA LEU A 298 3.04 -40.83 -31.01
C LEU A 298 1.69 -41.49 -31.23
N VAL A 299 0.57 -40.76 -31.23
CA VAL A 299 -0.78 -41.35 -31.31
C VAL A 299 -1.01 -42.29 -32.49
N LYS A 300 -0.29 -42.13 -33.59
CA LYS A 300 -0.38 -43.01 -34.77
C LYS A 300 0.53 -44.24 -34.71
N THR A 301 1.61 -44.18 -33.94
CA THR A 301 2.65 -45.22 -33.90
C THR A 301 2.62 -46.06 -32.63
N ASP A 302 2.29 -45.45 -31.51
CA ASP A 302 2.17 -46.08 -30.20
C ASP A 302 1.01 -45.51 -29.39
N PRO A 303 -0.25 -45.84 -29.75
CA PRO A 303 -1.43 -45.34 -29.05
C PRO A 303 -1.51 -45.74 -27.57
N LYS A 304 -0.96 -46.93 -27.21
CA LYS A 304 -0.95 -47.39 -25.81
C LYS A 304 -0.03 -46.55 -24.93
N ARG A 305 1.10 -46.13 -25.47
CA ARG A 305 1.98 -45.18 -24.75
C ARG A 305 1.28 -43.84 -24.54
N VAL A 306 0.52 -43.35 -25.54
CA VAL A 306 -0.23 -42.10 -25.43
C VAL A 306 -1.35 -42.19 -24.38
N GLU A 307 -1.98 -43.35 -24.19
CA GLU A 307 -2.94 -43.55 -23.09
C GLU A 307 -2.30 -43.23 -21.73
N THR A 308 -1.12 -43.82 -21.48
CA THR A 308 -0.36 -43.56 -20.23
C THR A 308 0.04 -42.10 -20.07
N ILE A 309 0.59 -41.48 -21.14
CA ILE A 309 0.99 -40.07 -21.12
C ILE A 309 -0.20 -39.18 -20.79
N MET A 310 -1.33 -39.40 -21.43
CA MET A 310 -2.52 -38.58 -21.21
C MET A 310 -3.16 -38.81 -19.84
N ASN A 311 -3.15 -40.05 -19.33
CA ASN A 311 -3.57 -40.36 -17.98
C ASN A 311 -2.76 -39.50 -16.96
N ILE A 312 -1.42 -39.56 -17.04
CA ILE A 312 -0.52 -38.81 -16.15
C ILE A 312 -0.75 -37.31 -16.27
N ALA A 313 -0.89 -36.78 -17.50
CA ALA A 313 -1.19 -35.34 -17.68
C ALA A 313 -2.53 -34.93 -17.04
N LEU A 314 -3.54 -35.80 -17.07
CA LEU A 314 -4.81 -35.55 -16.41
C LEU A 314 -4.71 -35.67 -14.88
N GLN A 315 -3.89 -36.60 -14.34
CA GLN A 315 -3.62 -36.64 -12.89
C GLN A 315 -2.95 -35.35 -12.41
N ILE A 316 -1.97 -34.82 -13.17
CA ILE A 316 -1.34 -33.54 -12.88
C ILE A 316 -2.39 -32.41 -12.92
N THR A 317 -3.28 -32.41 -13.94
CA THR A 317 -4.35 -31.41 -14.05
C THR A 317 -5.29 -31.44 -12.84
N ALA A 318 -5.71 -32.62 -12.42
CA ALA A 318 -6.57 -32.78 -11.24
C ALA A 318 -5.88 -32.30 -9.96
N ASN A 319 -4.60 -32.63 -9.79
CA ASN A 319 -3.83 -32.16 -8.65
C ASN A 319 -3.61 -30.64 -8.64
N LEU A 320 -3.45 -30.00 -9.80
CA LEU A 320 -3.41 -28.54 -9.91
C LEU A 320 -4.70 -27.91 -9.37
N GLY A 321 -5.88 -28.54 -9.58
CA GLY A 321 -7.15 -28.11 -9.00
C GLY A 321 -7.22 -28.21 -7.48
N LEU A 322 -6.27 -28.87 -6.81
CA LEU A 322 -6.16 -28.91 -5.36
C LEU A 322 -5.04 -27.98 -4.84
N VAL A 323 -3.82 -28.10 -5.40
CA VAL A 323 -2.66 -27.36 -4.87
C VAL A 323 -2.72 -25.86 -5.15
N LEU A 324 -3.49 -25.43 -6.15
CA LEU A 324 -3.71 -24.01 -6.44
C LEU A 324 -4.85 -23.40 -5.64
N ASP A 325 -5.72 -24.19 -5.01
CA ASP A 325 -6.91 -23.68 -4.29
C ASP A 325 -6.59 -22.62 -3.21
N PRO A 326 -5.53 -22.73 -2.42
CA PRO A 326 -5.16 -21.69 -1.47
C PRO A 326 -4.76 -20.34 -2.09
N PHE A 327 -4.32 -20.34 -3.35
CA PHE A 327 -3.77 -19.17 -4.04
C PHE A 327 -4.75 -18.61 -5.10
N LEU A 328 -5.38 -19.50 -5.85
CA LEU A 328 -6.23 -19.22 -7.02
C LEU A 328 -7.53 -20.03 -6.92
N PRO A 329 -8.41 -19.71 -5.97
CA PRO A 329 -9.59 -20.54 -5.66
C PRO A 329 -10.58 -20.66 -6.82
N GLU A 330 -10.81 -19.58 -7.60
CA GLU A 330 -11.72 -19.62 -8.73
C GLU A 330 -11.15 -20.45 -9.89
N THR A 331 -9.86 -20.31 -10.16
CA THR A 331 -9.14 -21.11 -11.14
C THR A 331 -9.10 -22.58 -10.76
N ALA A 332 -8.82 -22.88 -9.50
CA ALA A 332 -8.82 -24.25 -8.98
C ALA A 332 -10.21 -24.91 -9.11
N ALA A 333 -11.27 -24.17 -8.81
CA ALA A 333 -12.64 -24.64 -9.01
C ALA A 333 -12.96 -24.91 -10.48
N LYS A 334 -12.54 -24.05 -11.42
CA LYS A 334 -12.69 -24.26 -12.87
C LYS A 334 -11.91 -25.51 -13.32
N ILE A 335 -10.69 -25.70 -12.85
CA ILE A 335 -9.89 -26.90 -13.17
C ILE A 335 -10.57 -28.17 -12.68
N ARG A 336 -11.07 -28.21 -11.45
CA ARG A 336 -11.83 -29.34 -10.90
C ARG A 336 -13.07 -29.64 -11.75
N ALA A 337 -13.81 -28.59 -12.14
CA ALA A 337 -14.95 -28.74 -13.04
C ALA A 337 -14.58 -29.34 -14.40
N PHE A 338 -13.42 -28.98 -14.97
CA PHE A 338 -12.96 -29.55 -16.23
C PHE A 338 -12.65 -31.04 -16.13
N VAL A 339 -12.09 -31.51 -15.05
CA VAL A 339 -11.75 -32.92 -14.84
C VAL A 339 -12.84 -33.71 -14.10
N GLY A 340 -14.00 -33.14 -13.85
CA GLY A 340 -15.14 -33.81 -13.22
C GLY A 340 -14.93 -34.17 -11.75
N THR A 341 -14.08 -33.41 -11.01
CA THR A 341 -13.80 -33.69 -9.60
C THR A 341 -14.34 -32.56 -8.71
N GLU A 342 -14.57 -32.88 -7.44
CA GLU A 342 -14.93 -31.93 -6.39
C GLU A 342 -13.71 -31.47 -5.59
N ALA A 343 -13.90 -30.48 -4.71
CA ALA A 343 -12.88 -30.11 -3.73
C ALA A 343 -12.63 -31.28 -2.77
N LYS A 344 -11.36 -31.55 -2.51
CA LYS A 344 -10.91 -32.63 -1.63
C LYS A 344 -10.02 -32.09 -0.51
N PRO A 345 -9.90 -32.81 0.61
CA PRO A 345 -8.95 -32.47 1.66
C PRO A 345 -7.51 -32.41 1.13
N TRP A 346 -6.69 -31.57 1.75
CA TRP A 346 -5.30 -31.34 1.33
C TRP A 346 -4.43 -32.61 1.34
N ASP A 347 -4.68 -33.55 2.23
CA ASP A 347 -3.97 -34.81 2.36
C ASP A 347 -4.21 -35.79 1.18
N GLU A 348 -5.24 -35.54 0.36
CA GLU A 348 -5.44 -36.24 -0.90
C GLU A 348 -4.60 -35.67 -2.07
N ALA A 349 -4.06 -34.48 -1.93
CA ALA A 349 -3.22 -33.86 -2.96
C ALA A 349 -1.92 -34.68 -3.18
N GLY A 350 -1.52 -34.81 -4.45
CA GLY A 350 -0.39 -35.65 -4.87
C GLY A 350 -0.75 -37.11 -5.11
N SER A 351 -2.00 -37.53 -4.86
CA SER A 351 -2.48 -38.87 -5.13
C SER A 351 -3.04 -39.00 -6.55
N ILE A 352 -3.36 -40.26 -6.94
CA ILE A 352 -4.10 -40.58 -8.17
C ILE A 352 -5.57 -40.24 -7.90
N LEU A 353 -6.09 -39.24 -8.59
CA LEU A 353 -7.43 -38.68 -8.35
C LEU A 353 -8.46 -39.14 -9.37
N LEU A 354 -8.03 -39.49 -10.58
CA LEU A 354 -8.89 -39.90 -11.69
C LEU A 354 -8.75 -41.37 -12.01
N GLN A 355 -9.85 -42.02 -12.36
CA GLN A 355 -9.88 -43.39 -12.80
C GLN A 355 -10.07 -43.47 -14.32
N ALA A 356 -9.59 -44.58 -14.94
CA ALA A 356 -9.86 -44.83 -16.35
C ALA A 356 -11.36 -44.89 -16.63
N GLY A 357 -11.82 -44.11 -17.60
CA GLY A 357 -13.23 -43.97 -17.95
C GLY A 357 -13.97 -42.77 -17.33
N ASP A 358 -13.36 -42.12 -16.34
CA ASP A 358 -13.93 -40.86 -15.83
C ASP A 358 -14.10 -39.82 -16.94
N GLU A 359 -15.16 -39.07 -16.89
CA GLU A 359 -15.47 -38.05 -17.91
C GLU A 359 -14.84 -36.71 -17.58
N THR A 360 -14.26 -36.07 -18.60
CA THR A 360 -13.75 -34.72 -18.53
C THR A 360 -14.59 -33.78 -19.39
N ASN A 361 -14.71 -32.51 -18.98
CA ASN A 361 -15.40 -31.48 -19.74
C ASN A 361 -14.45 -30.77 -20.73
N ALA A 362 -15.02 -30.22 -21.79
CA ALA A 362 -14.26 -29.39 -22.73
C ALA A 362 -13.73 -28.14 -22.00
N PRO A 363 -12.44 -27.81 -22.15
CA PRO A 363 -11.88 -26.65 -21.48
C PRO A 363 -12.37 -25.33 -22.10
N THR A 364 -12.52 -24.31 -21.27
CA THR A 364 -12.58 -22.93 -21.69
C THR A 364 -11.25 -22.23 -21.40
N ILE A 365 -11.02 -21.09 -22.02
CA ILE A 365 -9.82 -20.28 -21.76
C ILE A 365 -9.84 -19.85 -20.29
N LEU A 366 -8.81 -20.27 -19.51
CA LEU A 366 -8.69 -19.91 -18.09
C LEU A 366 -8.24 -18.46 -17.91
N PHE A 367 -7.26 -18.03 -18.71
CA PHE A 367 -6.67 -16.70 -18.61
C PHE A 367 -6.56 -16.05 -19.98
N GLN A 368 -7.07 -14.86 -20.12
CA GLN A 368 -6.88 -14.03 -21.31
C GLN A 368 -5.61 -13.21 -21.14
N LYS A 369 -4.80 -13.15 -22.22
CA LYS A 369 -3.60 -12.28 -22.22
C LYS A 369 -4.01 -10.81 -22.12
N ILE A 370 -3.21 -10.09 -21.36
CA ILE A 370 -3.34 -8.65 -21.16
C ILE A 370 -2.42 -7.95 -22.15
N ASP A 371 -2.95 -6.97 -22.87
CA ASP A 371 -2.22 -6.16 -23.83
C ASP A 371 -1.60 -4.91 -23.21
N ASP A 372 -0.82 -4.18 -24.02
CA ASP A 372 -0.18 -2.95 -23.56
C ASP A 372 -1.17 -1.79 -23.39
N GLU A 373 -2.33 -1.83 -24.07
CA GLU A 373 -3.37 -0.83 -23.95
C GLU A 373 -4.02 -0.89 -22.56
N PHE A 374 -4.27 -2.09 -22.05
CA PHE A 374 -4.73 -2.28 -20.66
C PHE A 374 -3.77 -1.64 -19.66
N VAL A 375 -2.46 -1.89 -19.80
CA VAL A 375 -1.46 -1.33 -18.90
C VAL A 375 -1.45 0.19 -18.97
N ALA A 376 -1.45 0.76 -20.17
CA ALA A 376 -1.47 2.21 -20.36
C ALA A 376 -2.71 2.86 -19.74
N LYS A 377 -3.89 2.25 -19.90
CA LYS A 377 -5.15 2.71 -19.33
C LYS A 377 -5.15 2.72 -17.81
N GLU A 378 -4.63 1.67 -17.17
CA GLU A 378 -4.58 1.60 -15.70
C GLU A 378 -3.57 2.57 -15.11
N VAL A 379 -2.42 2.78 -15.76
CA VAL A 379 -1.45 3.81 -15.37
C VAL A 379 -2.04 5.21 -15.53
N GLU A 380 -2.72 5.49 -16.64
CA GLU A 380 -3.41 6.77 -16.85
C GLU A 380 -4.51 7.00 -15.80
N TYR A 381 -5.31 5.98 -15.49
CA TYR A 381 -6.32 6.04 -14.45
C TYR A 381 -5.73 6.37 -13.08
N LEU A 382 -4.62 5.73 -12.72
CA LEU A 382 -3.89 5.99 -11.47
C LEU A 382 -3.42 7.46 -11.39
N HIS A 383 -2.86 8.00 -12.47
CA HIS A 383 -2.43 9.40 -12.50
C HIS A 383 -3.61 10.39 -12.46
N ALA A 384 -4.68 10.10 -13.20
CA ALA A 384 -5.87 10.96 -13.25
C ALA A 384 -6.65 10.97 -11.92
N SER A 385 -6.53 9.92 -11.12
CA SER A 385 -7.20 9.82 -9.81
C SER A 385 -6.57 10.68 -8.72
N GLN A 386 -5.35 11.21 -8.93
CA GLN A 386 -4.70 12.06 -7.95
C GLN A 386 -5.46 13.39 -7.79
N PRO A 387 -5.67 13.87 -6.56
CA PRO A 387 -6.19 15.21 -6.37
C PRO A 387 -5.24 16.20 -7.04
N ALA A 388 -5.79 17.17 -7.76
CA ALA A 388 -5.00 18.27 -8.29
C ALA A 388 -4.10 18.82 -7.17
N ALA A 389 -2.81 19.02 -7.48
CA ALA A 389 -1.86 19.50 -6.49
C ALA A 389 -2.48 20.68 -5.76
N ALA A 390 -2.63 20.55 -4.45
CA ALA A 390 -3.15 21.65 -3.64
C ALA A 390 -2.22 22.84 -3.88
N THR A 391 -2.73 23.85 -4.56
CA THR A 391 -1.99 25.10 -4.70
C THR A 391 -1.88 25.70 -3.30
N ASN A 392 -0.67 26.00 -2.86
CA ASN A 392 -0.44 26.68 -1.58
C ASN A 392 -0.96 28.13 -1.58
N PHE A 393 -1.66 28.52 -2.63
CA PHE A 393 -2.30 29.83 -2.72
C PHE A 393 -3.59 29.86 -1.89
N PRO A 394 -3.88 30.99 -1.24
CA PRO A 394 -5.12 31.17 -0.51
C PRO A 394 -6.32 30.95 -1.44
N PRO A 395 -7.44 30.40 -0.91
CA PRO A 395 -8.63 30.19 -1.72
C PRO A 395 -9.14 31.50 -2.32
N GLN A 396 -9.82 31.39 -3.45
CA GLN A 396 -10.48 32.54 -4.08
C GLN A 396 -11.39 33.20 -3.07
N LYS A 397 -11.33 34.56 -3.00
CA LYS A 397 -12.21 35.36 -2.19
C LYS A 397 -13.65 35.36 -2.74
N GLU A 398 -14.59 35.83 -1.93
CA GLU A 398 -15.97 36.00 -2.36
C GLU A 398 -16.08 36.89 -3.60
N GLU A 399 -17.08 36.63 -4.41
CA GLU A 399 -17.36 37.39 -5.64
C GLU A 399 -17.54 38.88 -5.30
N THR A 400 -16.94 39.77 -6.11
CA THR A 400 -17.14 41.21 -6.04
C THR A 400 -17.80 41.70 -7.33
N SER A 401 -18.57 42.78 -7.25
CA SER A 401 -19.19 43.34 -8.42
C SER A 401 -18.20 44.16 -9.27
N PHE A 402 -18.45 44.29 -10.55
CA PHE A 402 -17.66 45.15 -11.43
C PHE A 402 -17.73 46.63 -10.97
N ASP A 403 -18.87 47.04 -10.45
CA ASP A 403 -19.04 48.38 -9.89
C ASP A 403 -18.16 48.65 -8.64
N ASP A 404 -17.86 47.64 -7.86
CA ASP A 404 -16.92 47.76 -6.72
C ASP A 404 -15.48 47.76 -7.20
N PHE A 405 -15.12 47.03 -8.26
CA PHE A 405 -13.80 47.09 -8.86
C PHE A 405 -13.54 48.49 -9.49
N THR A 406 -14.51 49.05 -10.22
CA THR A 406 -14.36 50.38 -10.85
C THR A 406 -14.25 51.54 -9.85
N LYS A 407 -14.59 51.33 -8.59
CA LYS A 407 -14.30 52.32 -7.53
C LYS A 407 -12.84 52.39 -7.13
N MET A 408 -12.03 51.39 -7.48
CA MET A 408 -10.61 51.34 -7.16
C MET A 408 -9.82 52.13 -8.24
N ASP A 409 -9.08 53.14 -7.79
CA ASP A 409 -8.16 53.88 -8.66
C ASP A 409 -6.76 53.25 -8.58
N ILE A 410 -6.46 52.35 -9.55
CA ILE A 410 -5.18 51.66 -9.61
C ILE A 410 -4.37 52.29 -10.75
N ARG A 411 -3.16 52.77 -10.43
CA ARG A 411 -2.28 53.43 -11.42
C ARG A 411 -0.84 52.97 -11.31
N LEU A 412 -0.07 53.26 -12.34
CA LEU A 412 1.38 53.12 -12.32
C LEU A 412 2.00 54.28 -11.52
N GLY A 413 2.95 53.97 -10.64
CA GLY A 413 3.75 54.95 -9.90
C GLY A 413 5.21 54.59 -9.92
N THR A 414 6.09 55.61 -10.11
CA THR A 414 7.57 55.41 -10.10
C THR A 414 8.12 55.74 -8.73
N ILE A 415 8.86 54.84 -8.12
CA ILE A 415 9.49 55.02 -6.81
C ILE A 415 10.71 55.98 -7.00
N LEU A 416 10.62 57.16 -6.42
CA LEU A 416 11.69 58.16 -6.51
C LEU A 416 12.73 58.04 -5.41
N ASP A 417 12.27 57.61 -4.19
CA ASP A 417 13.14 57.45 -3.04
C ASP A 417 12.57 56.36 -2.10
N ALA A 418 13.48 55.74 -1.35
CA ALA A 418 13.10 54.69 -0.38
C ALA A 418 14.00 54.76 0.85
N ILE A 419 13.40 54.73 2.06
CA ILE A 419 14.16 54.67 3.30
C ILE A 419 13.55 53.66 4.27
N ARG A 420 14.34 53.08 5.17
CA ARG A 420 13.83 52.20 6.23
C ARG A 420 13.07 53.02 7.28
N VAL A 421 11.91 52.53 7.70
CA VAL A 421 11.13 53.17 8.77
C VAL A 421 11.84 52.92 10.11
N PRO A 422 12.17 53.94 10.89
CA PRO A 422 12.83 53.81 12.19
C PRO A 422 12.04 52.88 13.14
N LYS A 423 12.74 51.91 13.80
CA LYS A 423 12.17 50.93 14.72
C LYS A 423 11.12 50.00 14.09
N ALA A 424 11.23 49.75 12.79
CA ALA A 424 10.34 48.84 12.05
C ALA A 424 11.09 48.14 10.95
N ASP A 425 11.77 47.00 11.28
CA ASP A 425 12.71 46.28 10.41
C ASP A 425 12.06 45.76 9.13
N LYS A 426 10.74 45.59 9.09
CA LYS A 426 9.97 45.07 7.96
C LYS A 426 9.45 46.12 6.98
N LEU A 427 9.60 47.43 7.32
CA LEU A 427 8.94 48.49 6.57
C LEU A 427 9.92 49.37 5.80
N LEU A 428 9.57 49.66 4.55
CA LEU A 428 10.14 50.77 3.78
C LEU A 428 9.10 51.88 3.65
N GLN A 429 9.57 53.12 3.81
CA GLN A 429 8.86 54.33 3.41
C GLN A 429 9.33 54.70 2.02
N LEU A 430 8.40 54.74 1.10
CA LEU A 430 8.65 55.01 -0.31
C LEU A 430 8.08 56.37 -0.70
N THR A 431 8.81 57.14 -1.47
CA THR A 431 8.34 58.33 -2.15
C THR A 431 8.00 57.99 -3.56
N VAL A 432 6.75 58.06 -3.97
CA VAL A 432 6.24 57.54 -5.24
C VAL A 432 5.65 58.68 -6.07
N ASN A 433 6.21 58.93 -7.27
CA ASN A 433 5.58 59.78 -8.28
C ASN A 433 4.46 58.98 -8.98
N THR A 434 3.22 59.44 -8.81
CA THR A 434 2.04 58.78 -9.36
C THR A 434 1.59 59.32 -10.73
N GLY A 435 2.34 60.26 -11.28
CA GLY A 435 1.96 60.99 -12.49
C GLY A 435 0.92 62.10 -12.26
N ILE A 436 0.24 62.10 -11.12
CA ILE A 436 -0.72 63.14 -10.70
C ILE A 436 -0.11 63.95 -9.57
N ASP A 437 0.54 63.32 -8.63
CA ASP A 437 1.15 63.87 -7.44
C ASP A 437 2.34 63.02 -6.98
N THR A 438 2.99 63.44 -5.89
CA THR A 438 4.01 62.64 -5.20
C THR A 438 3.52 62.22 -3.85
N ARG A 439 3.54 60.95 -3.52
CA ARG A 439 2.99 60.37 -2.29
C ARG A 439 4.02 59.62 -1.48
N THR A 440 3.79 59.61 -0.18
CA THR A 440 4.48 58.71 0.74
C THR A 440 3.63 57.45 0.89
N ILE A 441 4.26 56.29 0.63
CA ILE A 441 3.65 54.98 0.80
C ILE A 441 4.53 54.11 1.70
N VAL A 442 3.97 53.48 2.71
CA VAL A 442 4.67 52.56 3.61
C VAL A 442 4.32 51.15 3.20
N SER A 443 5.35 50.32 2.92
CA SER A 443 5.18 48.97 2.47
C SER A 443 6.01 47.99 3.30
N GLY A 444 5.49 46.78 3.53
CA GLY A 444 6.09 45.67 4.32
C GLY A 444 7.14 44.86 3.57
N ILE A 445 7.98 45.50 2.77
CA ILE A 445 8.90 44.82 1.83
C ILE A 445 10.38 44.87 2.23
N ALA A 446 10.73 45.41 3.39
CA ALA A 446 12.12 45.59 3.81
C ALA A 446 12.85 44.31 4.14
N GLU A 447 12.15 43.17 4.26
CA GLU A 447 12.74 41.81 4.37
C GLU A 447 13.09 41.22 3.00
N HIS A 448 12.49 41.75 1.93
CA HIS A 448 12.64 41.23 0.57
C HIS A 448 13.50 42.13 -0.34
N TYR A 449 13.55 43.46 -0.03
CA TYR A 449 14.23 44.45 -0.87
C TYR A 449 15.00 45.46 -0.01
N ALA A 450 16.22 45.76 -0.44
CA ALA A 450 16.92 46.94 0.09
C ALA A 450 16.37 48.23 -0.55
N PRO A 451 16.47 49.38 0.16
CA PRO A 451 15.97 50.68 -0.36
C PRO A 451 16.46 50.99 -1.78
N GLU A 452 17.74 50.74 -2.05
CA GLU A 452 18.41 51.01 -3.32
C GLU A 452 17.89 50.17 -4.48
N GLU A 453 17.38 48.99 -4.19
CA GLU A 453 16.86 48.01 -5.18
C GLU A 453 15.49 48.41 -5.74
N VAL A 454 14.76 49.27 -5.03
CA VAL A 454 13.37 49.62 -5.39
C VAL A 454 13.29 51.02 -6.08
N ILE A 455 14.27 51.85 -5.88
CA ILE A 455 14.30 53.20 -6.48
C ILE A 455 14.38 53.05 -8.04
N GLY A 456 13.57 53.85 -8.73
CA GLY A 456 13.43 53.87 -10.18
C GLY A 456 12.47 52.84 -10.74
N LYS A 457 11.94 51.91 -9.95
CA LYS A 457 10.95 50.97 -10.42
C LYS A 457 9.58 51.61 -10.60
N THR A 458 8.91 51.30 -11.72
CA THR A 458 7.53 51.67 -11.96
C THR A 458 6.64 50.48 -11.57
N VAL A 459 5.68 50.66 -10.66
CA VAL A 459 4.91 49.64 -9.99
C VAL A 459 3.43 49.99 -9.95
N ALA A 460 2.57 48.98 -9.77
CA ALA A 460 1.14 49.19 -9.61
C ALA A 460 0.82 49.73 -8.18
N VAL A 461 0.03 50.78 -8.10
CA VAL A 461 -0.33 51.52 -6.87
C VAL A 461 -1.84 51.66 -6.78
N LEU A 462 -2.45 51.26 -5.69
CA LEU A 462 -3.83 51.60 -5.35
C LEU A 462 -3.87 53.01 -4.70
N MET A 463 -4.46 53.94 -5.44
CA MET A 463 -4.35 55.39 -5.19
C MET A 463 -5.37 55.93 -4.17
N ASN A 464 -6.58 55.41 -4.20
CA ASN A 464 -7.72 55.98 -3.45
C ASN A 464 -8.03 55.28 -2.11
N LEU A 465 -6.99 54.61 -1.52
CA LEU A 465 -7.09 54.19 -0.13
C LEU A 465 -7.05 55.38 0.81
N ALA A 466 -7.89 55.35 1.85
CA ALA A 466 -7.85 56.35 2.91
C ALA A 466 -6.44 56.37 3.57
N PRO A 467 -5.84 57.58 3.75
CA PRO A 467 -4.53 57.69 4.40
C PRO A 467 -4.52 57.03 5.78
N ARG A 468 -3.43 56.26 6.06
CA ARG A 468 -3.27 55.55 7.33
C ARG A 468 -1.88 55.77 7.93
N LYS A 469 -1.83 56.06 9.24
CA LYS A 469 -0.56 56.16 9.97
C LYS A 469 -0.01 54.74 10.28
N ILE A 470 1.18 54.45 9.77
CA ILE A 470 1.90 53.19 10.00
C ILE A 470 3.22 53.54 10.68
N ARG A 471 3.40 53.15 11.94
CA ARG A 471 4.59 53.47 12.75
C ARG A 471 5.00 54.94 12.73
N GLY A 472 4.02 55.84 12.72
CA GLY A 472 4.22 57.28 12.77
C GLY A 472 4.31 57.97 11.40
N VAL A 473 4.43 57.23 10.32
CA VAL A 473 4.45 57.73 8.93
C VAL A 473 3.06 57.55 8.32
N GLU A 474 2.55 58.64 7.68
CA GLU A 474 1.28 58.58 6.97
C GLU A 474 1.48 57.96 5.57
N SER A 475 0.82 56.82 5.32
CA SER A 475 0.80 56.13 4.01
C SER A 475 -0.44 56.55 3.23
N GLN A 476 -0.22 57.03 1.98
CA GLN A 476 -1.27 57.62 1.11
C GLN A 476 -1.53 56.73 -0.11
N GLY A 477 -1.64 55.44 0.10
CA GLY A 477 -1.86 54.43 -0.95
C GLY A 477 -1.21 53.08 -0.60
N MET A 478 -1.28 52.14 -1.50
CA MET A 478 -0.70 50.80 -1.33
C MET A 478 -0.06 50.31 -2.63
N ILE A 479 1.17 49.81 -2.56
CA ILE A 479 1.80 49.11 -3.69
C ILE A 479 1.26 47.68 -3.79
N LEU A 480 0.85 47.27 -4.97
CA LEU A 480 0.39 45.90 -5.24
C LEU A 480 1.57 44.97 -5.47
N MET A 481 1.57 43.86 -4.76
CA MET A 481 2.62 42.85 -4.81
C MET A 481 2.01 41.48 -5.10
N ALA A 482 2.74 40.67 -5.85
CA ALA A 482 2.46 39.23 -5.96
C ALA A 482 3.31 38.47 -4.93
N GLU A 483 2.74 37.45 -4.31
CA GLU A 483 3.43 36.57 -3.38
C GLU A 483 3.46 35.14 -3.97
N ASN A 484 4.63 34.51 -3.97
CA ASN A 484 4.77 33.12 -4.42
C ASN A 484 4.55 32.12 -3.27
N GLU A 485 4.56 30.82 -3.58
CA GLU A 485 4.36 29.73 -2.60
C GLU A 485 5.39 29.73 -1.44
N GLU A 486 6.54 30.35 -1.64
CA GLU A 486 7.62 30.46 -0.63
C GLU A 486 7.47 31.73 0.23
N GLY A 487 6.43 32.57 0.00
CA GLY A 487 6.23 33.83 0.68
C GLY A 487 7.10 34.97 0.16
N LYS A 488 7.74 34.79 -0.99
CA LYS A 488 8.56 35.85 -1.61
C LYS A 488 7.69 36.84 -2.37
N LEU A 489 7.88 38.12 -2.11
CA LEU A 489 7.14 39.23 -2.74
C LEU A 489 7.79 39.66 -4.05
N SER A 490 6.96 40.01 -5.03
CA SER A 490 7.39 40.60 -6.31
C SER A 490 6.50 41.77 -6.68
N PHE A 491 7.10 42.83 -7.21
CA PHE A 491 6.36 43.97 -7.73
C PHE A 491 5.55 43.59 -8.97
N MET A 492 4.35 44.17 -9.10
CA MET A 492 3.59 44.18 -10.35
C MET A 492 4.15 45.32 -11.20
N ILE A 493 5.02 44.98 -12.15
CA ILE A 493 5.79 45.92 -12.99
C ILE A 493 5.17 45.91 -14.40
N PRO A 494 4.95 47.10 -15.03
CA PRO A 494 4.49 47.17 -16.43
C PRO A 494 5.60 46.75 -17.42
N GLU A 495 5.21 46.42 -18.64
CA GLU A 495 6.13 46.33 -19.76
C GLU A 495 6.84 47.67 -20.09
N LYS A 496 7.91 47.61 -20.87
CA LYS A 496 8.62 48.83 -21.29
C LYS A 496 7.71 49.78 -22.07
N GLY A 497 7.79 51.06 -21.79
CA GLY A 497 7.04 52.10 -22.50
C GLY A 497 5.81 52.60 -21.75
N PHE A 498 5.60 52.14 -20.52
CA PHE A 498 4.54 52.66 -19.64
C PHE A 498 5.14 53.55 -18.55
N GLU A 499 4.52 54.70 -18.32
CA GLU A 499 4.97 55.75 -17.39
C GLU A 499 4.05 55.90 -16.18
N ALA A 500 4.53 56.60 -15.16
CA ALA A 500 3.72 56.95 -13.99
C ALA A 500 2.43 57.71 -14.41
N GLY A 501 1.32 57.39 -13.77
CA GLY A 501 -0.01 57.93 -14.09
C GLY A 501 -0.86 57.04 -14.97
N GLY A 502 -0.28 56.04 -15.62
CA GLY A 502 -1.03 55.06 -16.43
C GLY A 502 -2.08 54.33 -15.57
N GLU A 503 -3.34 54.36 -15.97
CA GLU A 503 -4.45 53.71 -15.29
C GLU A 503 -4.45 52.18 -15.60
N ILE A 504 -4.64 51.38 -14.56
CA ILE A 504 -4.80 49.94 -14.66
C ILE A 504 -6.30 49.61 -14.61
N ARG A 505 -6.79 48.97 -15.64
CA ARG A 505 -8.21 48.65 -15.83
C ARG A 505 -8.48 47.18 -15.82
#